data_9691e8cea6d11f5995401989ebf34a28
#
_entry.id   9691e8cea6d11f5995401989ebf34a28
#
_cell.length_a   1.000
_cell.length_b   1.000
_cell.length_c   1.000
_cell.angle_alpha   90.00
_cell.angle_beta   90.00
_cell.angle_gamma   90.00
#
_symmetry.space_group_name_H-M   'P 1'
#
loop_
_entity.id
_entity.type
_entity.pdbx_description
1 polymer ?
#
loop_
_entity_poly.entity_id
_entity_poly.type
_entity_poly.pdbx_seq_one_letter_code
_entity_poly.pdbx_strand_id
1 'polypeptide(L)'
;IAAFYWWPSWGAGTNRPDSDITFTSNWPHEPLIDNVPTSANVVWSAASVLLLIFGVAALVFWHASTRKEEHVVVPTSDPLGSLKPTPSMKATGKYFLTVIALFLAQVGLGAVTAHYAIEGHDFYGFPLSDWLPYAVSRTWHTQLAIFWIATAWLATGLYVAPMVSGHEPRFQKLGVNILWVALLIVVVGSMAGEWLGVQQMLELNTNWWFGHQGWEYVDLGRFWQTLLFIGLLLWLVLVGRALWPALKSPNAAKPVLVILFLSTIAIALMYAAGFMWGKHTHISMVEYWRWWIVHLWVEGFFEVFATAVIGLLFVRLGLVRAATANLAVLFGTIVFMTGGVLGTLHHLYFAGTPVSVLAIGSMFSALEVVPLALIGFEAFENWRHTKAAPWVKLYKWPILFFVAVAFWNLLGAGVFGFMINPPLSLYYIQGLNTTATHAHAALFGVYGMLGIGLLLFCFRGMARPEAWSDKLLGWTFWSLNGGLLMMVFLSLLPVGVIQAFASIEHGMWYARS
;
A
#
# COMPACT_ATOMS: atom_id res chain seq x y z
N ILE A 1 -3.83 9.69 27.43
CA ILE A 1 -4.89 9.47 26.43
C ILE A 1 -5.82 10.68 26.39
N ALA A 2 -6.46 11.09 27.50
CA ALA A 2 -7.35 12.25 27.53
C ALA A 2 -6.66 13.54 27.03
N ALA A 3 -5.42 13.81 27.43
CA ALA A 3 -4.67 14.97 26.97
C ALA A 3 -4.38 14.94 25.46
N PHE A 4 -4.14 13.74 24.90
CA PHE A 4 -3.92 13.58 23.46
C PHE A 4 -5.18 13.89 22.66
N TYR A 5 -6.35 13.41 23.08
CA TYR A 5 -7.60 13.71 22.39
C TYR A 5 -8.07 15.14 22.60
N TRP A 6 -7.81 15.71 23.77
CA TRP A 6 -8.19 17.07 24.08
C TRP A 6 -7.40 18.11 23.26
N TRP A 7 -6.10 17.89 23.05
CA TRP A 7 -5.25 18.80 22.29
C TRP A 7 -5.67 18.95 20.82
N PRO A 8 -5.89 17.87 20.04
CA PRO A 8 -6.39 18.00 18.67
C PRO A 8 -7.76 18.67 18.60
N SER A 9 -8.66 18.34 19.54
CA SER A 9 -9.99 18.95 19.59
C SER A 9 -9.91 20.44 19.90
N TRP A 10 -9.08 20.83 20.83
CA TRP A 10 -8.84 22.24 21.13
C TRP A 10 -8.17 22.96 19.96
N GLY A 11 -7.16 22.37 19.36
CA GLY A 11 -6.48 22.92 18.18
C GLY A 11 -7.42 23.10 16.99
N ALA A 12 -8.34 22.15 16.80
CA ALA A 12 -9.36 22.21 15.75
C ALA A 12 -10.43 23.27 16.03
N GLY A 13 -10.88 23.37 17.29
CA GLY A 13 -11.94 24.31 17.72
C GLY A 13 -11.49 25.75 17.92
N THR A 14 -10.18 26.05 17.85
CA THR A 14 -9.69 27.40 18.06
C THR A 14 -10.01 28.29 16.86
N ASN A 15 -11.00 29.15 17.02
CA ASN A 15 -11.28 30.24 16.10
C ASN A 15 -10.15 31.27 16.17
N ARG A 16 -9.39 31.43 15.09
CA ARG A 16 -8.29 32.38 15.03
C ARG A 16 -8.78 33.70 14.43
N PRO A 17 -8.64 34.82 15.12
CA PRO A 17 -8.98 36.11 14.53
C PRO A 17 -8.27 36.29 13.18
N ASP A 18 -9.01 36.74 12.17
CA ASP A 18 -8.53 37.07 10.84
C ASP A 18 -7.92 35.85 10.05
N SER A 19 -8.22 34.61 10.43
CA SER A 19 -7.72 33.42 9.72
C SER A 19 -8.74 32.32 9.64
N ASP A 20 -8.99 31.83 8.41
CA ASP A 20 -9.80 30.63 8.14
C ASP A 20 -9.00 29.33 8.39
N ILE A 21 -7.74 29.43 8.82
CA ILE A 21 -6.86 28.30 9.03
C ILE A 21 -6.83 27.96 10.52
N THR A 22 -7.31 26.76 10.86
CA THR A 22 -7.06 26.14 12.16
C THR A 22 -5.83 25.26 12.09
N PHE A 23 -5.40 24.71 13.23
CA PHE A 23 -4.31 23.73 13.29
C PHE A 23 -4.59 22.44 12.50
N THR A 24 -5.86 22.15 12.24
CA THR A 24 -6.37 20.94 11.62
C THR A 24 -7.26 21.23 10.40
N SER A 25 -7.16 22.42 9.82
CA SER A 25 -8.03 22.88 8.73
C SER A 25 -9.53 22.68 9.06
N ASN A 26 -9.92 22.99 10.28
CA ASN A 26 -11.26 22.85 10.87
C ASN A 26 -11.74 21.42 11.14
N TRP A 27 -10.91 20.41 10.95
CA TRP A 27 -11.24 19.06 11.36
C TRP A 27 -11.05 18.85 12.87
N PRO A 28 -11.90 18.08 13.56
CA PRO A 28 -13.15 17.45 13.13
C PRO A 28 -14.36 18.40 13.19
N HIS A 29 -15.44 18.04 12.52
CA HIS A 29 -16.74 18.70 12.72
C HIS A 29 -17.24 18.49 14.15
N GLU A 30 -17.47 19.60 14.86
CA GLU A 30 -17.96 19.56 16.23
C GLU A 30 -18.74 20.81 16.57
N PRO A 31 -20.09 20.75 16.45
CA PRO A 31 -20.96 21.90 16.75
C PRO A 31 -20.85 22.39 18.20
N LEU A 32 -20.51 21.51 19.16
CA LEU A 32 -20.40 21.87 20.58
C LEU A 32 -19.31 22.90 20.86
N ILE A 33 -18.29 22.98 20.00
CA ILE A 33 -17.18 23.94 20.12
C ILE A 33 -17.15 24.92 18.94
N ASP A 34 -18.28 25.03 18.22
CA ASP A 34 -18.43 25.90 17.05
C ASP A 34 -17.41 25.65 15.92
N ASN A 35 -16.94 24.41 15.81
CA ASN A 35 -16.05 24.01 14.73
C ASN A 35 -16.87 23.56 13.51
N VAL A 36 -17.23 24.53 12.68
CA VAL A 36 -18.09 24.35 11.49
C VAL A 36 -17.27 24.57 10.20
N PRO A 37 -17.71 23.97 9.04
CA PRO A 37 -17.00 24.17 7.78
C PRO A 37 -16.98 25.64 7.37
N THR A 38 -15.86 26.08 6.84
CA THR A 38 -15.73 27.41 6.24
C THR A 38 -16.17 27.40 4.76
N SER A 39 -16.42 28.58 4.20
CA SER A 39 -16.65 28.72 2.75
C SER A 39 -15.48 28.19 1.92
N ALA A 40 -14.25 28.30 2.42
CA ALA A 40 -13.05 27.76 1.81
C ALA A 40 -13.11 26.22 1.68
N ASN A 41 -13.61 25.49 2.70
CA ASN A 41 -13.80 24.03 2.63
C ASN A 41 -14.73 23.65 1.46
N VAL A 42 -15.83 24.39 1.29
CA VAL A 42 -16.81 24.12 0.22
C VAL A 42 -16.23 24.42 -1.16
N VAL A 43 -15.67 25.62 -1.34
CA VAL A 43 -15.13 26.07 -2.64
C VAL A 43 -13.98 25.17 -3.10
N TRP A 44 -13.02 24.87 -2.23
CA TRP A 44 -11.90 24.04 -2.58
C TRP A 44 -12.26 22.56 -2.78
N SER A 45 -13.28 22.06 -2.08
CA SER A 45 -13.81 20.72 -2.35
C SER A 45 -14.47 20.64 -3.73
N ALA A 46 -15.26 21.63 -4.11
CA ALA A 46 -15.81 21.69 -5.46
C ALA A 46 -14.71 21.83 -6.52
N ALA A 47 -13.69 22.66 -6.27
CA ALA A 47 -12.54 22.80 -7.15
C ALA A 47 -11.78 21.48 -7.32
N SER A 48 -11.56 20.71 -6.25
CA SER A 48 -10.87 19.40 -6.35
C SER A 48 -11.64 18.39 -7.19
N VAL A 49 -12.97 18.36 -7.11
CA VAL A 49 -13.84 17.51 -7.95
C VAL A 49 -13.69 17.89 -9.43
N LEU A 50 -13.79 19.18 -9.76
CA LEU A 50 -13.69 19.65 -11.14
C LEU A 50 -12.29 19.38 -11.72
N LEU A 51 -11.24 19.61 -10.94
CA LEU A 51 -9.86 19.33 -11.34
C LEU A 51 -9.60 17.83 -11.52
N LEU A 52 -10.19 16.97 -10.68
CA LEU A 52 -10.10 15.53 -10.85
C LEU A 52 -10.75 15.07 -12.16
N ILE A 53 -11.99 15.52 -12.44
CA ILE A 53 -12.70 15.17 -13.68
C ILE A 53 -11.86 15.59 -14.91
N PHE A 54 -11.35 16.82 -14.89
CA PHE A 54 -10.48 17.31 -15.95
C PHE A 54 -9.18 16.48 -16.07
N GLY A 55 -8.53 16.19 -14.96
CA GLY A 55 -7.28 15.41 -14.94
C GLY A 55 -7.48 14.00 -15.48
N VAL A 56 -8.54 13.28 -15.02
CA VAL A 56 -8.89 11.95 -15.54
C VAL A 56 -9.16 12.02 -17.05
N ALA A 57 -9.98 12.99 -17.50
CA ALA A 57 -10.27 13.15 -18.92
C ALA A 57 -9.00 13.40 -19.74
N ALA A 58 -8.11 14.26 -19.26
CA ALA A 58 -6.84 14.56 -19.93
C ALA A 58 -5.92 13.33 -20.02
N LEU A 59 -5.78 12.56 -18.93
CA LEU A 59 -4.95 11.35 -18.91
C LEU A 59 -5.51 10.24 -19.81
N VAL A 60 -6.83 10.02 -19.77
CA VAL A 60 -7.50 9.02 -20.62
C VAL A 60 -7.42 9.43 -22.09
N PHE A 61 -7.65 10.71 -22.40
CA PHE A 61 -7.53 11.24 -23.76
C PHE A 61 -6.09 11.08 -24.28
N TRP A 62 -5.10 11.45 -23.47
CA TRP A 62 -3.68 11.29 -23.84
C TRP A 62 -3.35 9.81 -24.11
N HIS A 63 -3.76 8.90 -23.22
CA HIS A 63 -3.56 7.47 -23.40
C HIS A 63 -4.22 6.97 -24.69
N ALA A 64 -5.49 7.33 -24.93
CA ALA A 64 -6.21 6.92 -26.13
C ALA A 64 -5.56 7.45 -27.42
N SER A 65 -5.04 8.68 -27.40
CA SER A 65 -4.39 9.31 -28.55
C SER A 65 -2.99 8.75 -28.87
N THR A 66 -2.32 8.20 -27.85
CA THR A 66 -0.97 7.63 -28.00
C THR A 66 -0.97 6.10 -28.14
N ARG A 67 -2.09 5.46 -27.83
CA ARG A 67 -2.24 4.00 -27.94
C ARG A 67 -2.11 3.56 -29.40
N LYS A 68 -1.28 2.55 -29.64
CA LYS A 68 -1.17 1.88 -30.93
C LYS A 68 -1.80 0.50 -30.81
N GLU A 69 -2.70 0.18 -31.73
CA GLU A 69 -3.20 -1.20 -31.84
C GLU A 69 -2.02 -2.12 -32.19
N GLU A 70 -1.80 -3.11 -31.36
CA GLU A 70 -0.71 -4.06 -31.50
C GLU A 70 -1.24 -5.49 -31.58
N HIS A 71 -0.95 -6.15 -32.67
CA HIS A 71 -1.10 -7.60 -32.74
C HIS A 71 0.13 -8.27 -32.16
N VAL A 72 0.00 -8.79 -30.93
CA VAL A 72 1.05 -9.59 -30.30
C VAL A 72 0.95 -11.03 -30.80
N VAL A 73 2.03 -11.52 -31.40
CA VAL A 73 2.15 -12.95 -31.75
C VAL A 73 2.55 -13.68 -30.48
N VAL A 74 1.59 -14.41 -29.90
CA VAL A 74 1.82 -15.18 -28.66
C VAL A 74 2.79 -16.33 -28.97
N PRO A 75 3.84 -16.53 -28.13
CA PRO A 75 4.75 -17.67 -28.28
C PRO A 75 4.01 -19.00 -28.26
N THR A 76 4.45 -19.97 -29.06
CA THR A 76 3.85 -21.31 -29.13
C THR A 76 4.11 -22.15 -27.88
N SER A 77 5.19 -21.84 -27.13
CA SER A 77 5.58 -22.50 -25.89
C SER A 77 5.84 -21.49 -24.80
N ASP A 78 5.78 -21.92 -23.55
CA ASP A 78 6.06 -21.09 -22.37
C ASP A 78 7.49 -20.53 -22.42
N PRO A 79 7.68 -19.20 -22.56
CA PRO A 79 9.01 -18.60 -22.62
C PRO A 79 9.83 -18.77 -21.33
N LEU A 80 9.16 -19.01 -20.19
CA LEU A 80 9.79 -19.25 -18.90
C LEU A 80 9.85 -20.74 -18.54
N GLY A 81 9.35 -21.63 -19.40
CA GLY A 81 9.30 -23.08 -19.15
C GLY A 81 10.69 -23.73 -19.03
N SER A 82 11.72 -23.14 -19.65
CA SER A 82 13.11 -23.60 -19.54
C SER A 82 13.89 -22.96 -18.39
N LEU A 83 13.28 -22.01 -17.65
CA LEU A 83 13.94 -21.31 -16.55
C LEU A 83 14.27 -22.28 -15.42
N LYS A 84 15.56 -22.36 -15.08
CA LYS A 84 16.04 -23.09 -13.91
C LYS A 84 16.27 -22.09 -12.76
N PRO A 85 15.43 -22.09 -11.71
CA PRO A 85 15.61 -21.20 -10.60
C PRO A 85 16.96 -21.37 -9.94
N THR A 86 17.68 -20.26 -9.75
CA THR A 86 18.97 -20.22 -9.07
C THR A 86 18.84 -20.55 -7.58
N PRO A 87 19.93 -20.84 -6.85
CA PRO A 87 19.88 -21.06 -5.42
C PRO A 87 19.30 -19.89 -4.61
N SER A 88 19.54 -18.63 -5.03
CA SER A 88 18.96 -17.46 -4.36
C SER A 88 17.46 -17.31 -4.68
N MET A 89 17.02 -17.57 -5.91
CA MET A 89 15.61 -17.60 -6.27
C MET A 89 14.85 -18.65 -5.45
N LYS A 90 15.38 -19.86 -5.29
CA LYS A 90 14.77 -20.90 -4.44
C LYS A 90 14.70 -20.47 -2.97
N ALA A 91 15.66 -19.69 -2.50
CA ALA A 91 15.68 -19.20 -1.12
C ALA A 91 14.56 -18.17 -0.84
N THR A 92 13.97 -17.53 -1.87
CA THR A 92 12.81 -16.64 -1.69
C THR A 92 11.53 -17.39 -1.28
N GLY A 93 11.45 -18.68 -1.52
CA GLY A 93 10.29 -19.49 -1.14
C GLY A 93 9.93 -19.39 0.33
N LYS A 94 10.91 -19.25 1.23
CA LYS A 94 10.66 -19.07 2.67
C LYS A 94 10.09 -17.70 3.02
N TYR A 95 10.41 -16.63 2.26
CA TYR A 95 9.76 -15.33 2.41
C TYR A 95 8.27 -15.43 2.07
N PHE A 96 7.92 -16.13 1.00
CA PHE A 96 6.53 -16.32 0.61
C PHE A 96 5.75 -17.16 1.63
N LEU A 97 6.39 -18.15 2.27
CA LEU A 97 5.78 -18.86 3.41
C LEU A 97 5.58 -17.94 4.62
N THR A 98 6.55 -17.07 4.90
CA THR A 98 6.42 -16.03 5.93
C THR A 98 5.27 -15.07 5.60
N VAL A 99 5.12 -14.63 4.35
CA VAL A 99 3.99 -13.81 3.89
C VAL A 99 2.65 -14.46 4.22
N ILE A 100 2.50 -15.75 3.93
CA ILE A 100 1.25 -16.48 4.23
C ILE A 100 1.00 -16.52 5.73
N ALA A 101 2.02 -16.80 6.54
CA ALA A 101 1.88 -16.85 8.01
C ALA A 101 1.49 -15.48 8.59
N LEU A 102 2.14 -14.40 8.16
CA LEU A 102 1.84 -13.04 8.61
C LEU A 102 0.44 -12.59 8.15
N PHE A 103 0.04 -12.94 6.93
CA PHE A 103 -1.30 -12.66 6.41
C PHE A 103 -2.39 -13.34 7.25
N LEU A 104 -2.23 -14.62 7.57
CA LEU A 104 -3.20 -15.35 8.41
C LEU A 104 -3.27 -14.78 9.83
N ALA A 105 -2.13 -14.42 10.42
CA ALA A 105 -2.08 -13.73 11.71
C ALA A 105 -2.78 -12.37 11.65
N GLN A 106 -2.55 -11.59 10.59
CA GLN A 106 -3.18 -10.30 10.37
C GLN A 106 -4.71 -10.41 10.27
N VAL A 107 -5.22 -11.41 9.53
CA VAL A 107 -6.67 -11.66 9.43
C VAL A 107 -7.27 -12.00 10.80
N GLY A 108 -6.60 -12.86 11.57
CA GLY A 108 -7.04 -13.19 12.94
C GLY A 108 -7.09 -11.98 13.86
N LEU A 109 -6.05 -11.13 13.83
CA LEU A 109 -6.01 -9.90 14.62
C LEU A 109 -7.06 -8.87 14.15
N GLY A 110 -7.37 -8.83 12.85
CA GLY A 110 -8.44 -8.01 12.31
C GLY A 110 -9.81 -8.39 12.86
N ALA A 111 -10.09 -9.70 12.96
CA ALA A 111 -11.30 -10.21 13.58
C ALA A 111 -11.38 -9.82 15.07
N VAL A 112 -10.30 -10.01 15.83
CA VAL A 112 -10.24 -9.61 17.25
C VAL A 112 -10.48 -8.11 17.39
N THR A 113 -9.83 -7.29 16.59
CA THR A 113 -9.96 -5.83 16.62
C THR A 113 -11.39 -5.38 16.32
N ALA A 114 -12.05 -6.00 15.33
CA ALA A 114 -13.43 -5.68 14.96
C ALA A 114 -14.41 -6.01 16.10
N HIS A 115 -14.30 -7.20 16.70
CA HIS A 115 -15.16 -7.59 17.82
C HIS A 115 -14.94 -6.71 19.06
N TYR A 116 -13.71 -6.36 19.39
CA TYR A 116 -13.45 -5.44 20.50
C TYR A 116 -14.04 -4.05 20.27
N ALA A 117 -14.08 -3.59 19.02
CA ALA A 117 -14.62 -2.27 18.69
C ALA A 117 -16.17 -2.22 18.76
N ILE A 118 -16.87 -3.35 18.57
CA ILE A 118 -18.33 -3.41 18.47
C ILE A 118 -18.94 -4.01 19.73
N GLU A 119 -18.48 -5.21 20.12
CA GLU A 119 -19.08 -5.95 21.26
C GLU A 119 -18.31 -5.74 22.57
N GLY A 120 -17.10 -5.15 22.52
CA GLY A 120 -16.27 -4.89 23.68
C GLY A 120 -15.27 -6.01 24.00
N HIS A 121 -14.48 -5.77 25.04
CA HIS A 121 -13.35 -6.64 25.39
C HIS A 121 -13.78 -8.03 25.93
N ASP A 122 -15.00 -8.16 26.40
CA ASP A 122 -15.52 -9.39 26.99
C ASP A 122 -16.15 -10.36 25.97
N PHE A 123 -16.18 -9.99 24.68
CA PHE A 123 -16.81 -10.76 23.60
C PHE A 123 -16.43 -12.24 23.60
N TYR A 124 -15.18 -12.56 23.83
CA TYR A 124 -14.69 -13.94 23.77
C TYR A 124 -15.00 -14.80 25.00
N GLY A 125 -15.57 -14.23 26.06
CA GLY A 125 -15.94 -14.95 27.27
C GLY A 125 -14.76 -15.43 28.13
N PHE A 126 -13.55 -15.00 27.84
CA PHE A 126 -12.33 -15.20 28.63
C PHE A 126 -11.44 -13.93 28.52
N PRO A 127 -10.53 -13.68 29.47
CA PRO A 127 -9.80 -12.42 29.57
C PRO A 127 -8.69 -12.27 28.50
N LEU A 128 -9.07 -12.40 27.21
CA LEU A 128 -8.14 -12.21 26.08
C LEU A 128 -7.57 -10.80 26.07
N SER A 129 -8.36 -9.80 26.43
CA SER A 129 -7.97 -8.39 26.44
C SER A 129 -6.87 -8.05 27.45
N ASP A 130 -6.66 -8.85 28.51
CA ASP A 130 -5.54 -8.67 29.43
C ASP A 130 -4.19 -8.94 28.75
N TRP A 131 -4.17 -9.86 27.80
CA TRP A 131 -2.97 -10.24 27.05
C TRP A 131 -2.87 -9.52 25.72
N LEU A 132 -4.00 -9.32 25.06
CA LEU A 132 -4.12 -8.74 23.74
C LEU A 132 -5.15 -7.61 23.76
N PRO A 133 -4.87 -6.46 24.39
CA PRO A 133 -5.79 -5.34 24.43
C PRO A 133 -6.02 -4.75 23.02
N TYR A 134 -7.12 -4.02 22.85
CA TYR A 134 -7.50 -3.39 21.57
C TYR A 134 -6.34 -2.61 20.92
N ALA A 135 -5.60 -1.82 21.69
CA ALA A 135 -4.48 -1.06 21.16
C ALA A 135 -3.41 -1.93 20.51
N VAL A 136 -3.10 -3.10 21.14
CA VAL A 136 -2.12 -4.05 20.58
C VAL A 136 -2.70 -4.77 19.36
N SER A 137 -3.92 -5.31 19.45
CA SER A 137 -4.53 -6.06 18.34
C SER A 137 -4.66 -5.19 17.09
N ARG A 138 -5.07 -3.93 17.25
CA ARG A 138 -5.18 -2.94 16.16
C ARG A 138 -3.82 -2.58 15.55
N THR A 139 -2.83 -2.25 16.38
CA THR A 139 -1.49 -1.91 15.92
C THR A 139 -0.84 -3.10 15.20
N TRP A 140 -0.90 -4.29 15.78
CA TRP A 140 -0.38 -5.49 15.15
C TRP A 140 -1.11 -5.84 13.84
N HIS A 141 -2.43 -5.68 13.78
CA HIS A 141 -3.19 -5.86 12.54
C HIS A 141 -2.67 -4.94 11.42
N THR A 142 -2.45 -3.68 11.72
CA THR A 142 -1.94 -2.68 10.77
C THR A 142 -0.48 -2.97 10.36
N GLN A 143 0.39 -3.23 11.33
CA GLN A 143 1.81 -3.51 11.08
C GLN A 143 2.03 -4.80 10.29
N LEU A 144 1.26 -5.85 10.59
CA LEU A 144 1.35 -7.11 9.85
C LEU A 144 0.93 -6.93 8.38
N ALA A 145 -0.07 -6.09 8.08
CA ALA A 145 -0.43 -5.76 6.70
C ALA A 145 0.76 -5.19 5.94
N ILE A 146 1.45 -4.21 6.51
CA ILE A 146 2.65 -3.61 5.91
C ILE A 146 3.76 -4.65 5.76
N PHE A 147 4.03 -5.44 6.80
CA PHE A 147 5.09 -6.44 6.78
C PHE A 147 4.90 -7.51 5.71
N TRP A 148 3.71 -8.13 5.62
CA TRP A 148 3.54 -9.20 4.65
C TRP A 148 3.47 -8.69 3.21
N ILE A 149 2.83 -7.54 2.96
CA ILE A 149 2.78 -6.92 1.63
C ILE A 149 4.19 -6.55 1.17
N ALA A 150 4.93 -5.77 1.97
CA ALA A 150 6.29 -5.39 1.63
C ALA A 150 7.21 -6.62 1.45
N THR A 151 7.09 -7.64 2.31
CA THR A 151 7.86 -8.89 2.20
C THR A 151 7.59 -9.61 0.87
N ALA A 152 6.33 -9.68 0.42
CA ALA A 152 6.00 -10.28 -0.87
C ALA A 152 6.66 -9.54 -2.04
N TRP A 153 6.66 -8.23 -2.02
CA TRP A 153 7.23 -7.40 -3.07
C TRP A 153 8.76 -7.43 -3.06
N LEU A 154 9.38 -7.34 -1.89
CA LEU A 154 10.83 -7.44 -1.73
C LEU A 154 11.34 -8.81 -2.17
N ALA A 155 10.66 -9.89 -1.80
CA ALA A 155 10.99 -11.25 -2.22
C ALA A 155 10.83 -11.43 -3.74
N THR A 156 9.83 -10.78 -4.34
CA THR A 156 9.67 -10.75 -5.79
C THR A 156 10.85 -10.06 -6.47
N GLY A 157 11.32 -8.95 -5.95
CA GLY A 157 12.54 -8.28 -6.45
C GLY A 157 13.78 -9.18 -6.41
N LEU A 158 13.96 -9.91 -5.29
CA LEU A 158 15.05 -10.88 -5.14
C LEU A 158 14.94 -12.07 -6.11
N TYR A 159 13.72 -12.46 -6.51
CA TYR A 159 13.47 -13.51 -7.48
C TYR A 159 13.65 -13.01 -8.92
N VAL A 160 13.07 -11.86 -9.24
CA VAL A 160 13.02 -11.30 -10.61
C VAL A 160 14.40 -10.84 -11.09
N ALA A 161 15.22 -10.26 -10.21
CA ALA A 161 16.53 -9.73 -10.60
C ALA A 161 17.46 -10.80 -11.23
N PRO A 162 17.73 -11.97 -10.60
CA PRO A 162 18.50 -13.04 -11.24
C PRO A 162 17.72 -13.72 -12.39
N MET A 163 16.39 -13.81 -12.36
CA MET A 163 15.58 -14.33 -13.46
C MET A 163 15.80 -13.53 -14.74
N VAL A 164 15.85 -12.21 -14.64
CA VAL A 164 15.98 -11.31 -15.80
C VAL A 164 17.40 -11.26 -16.33
N SER A 165 18.38 -11.21 -15.44
CA SER A 165 19.80 -11.08 -15.81
C SER A 165 20.45 -12.43 -16.19
N GLY A 166 19.86 -13.56 -15.78
CA GLY A 166 20.48 -14.86 -15.87
C GLY A 166 21.73 -15.01 -14.98
N HIS A 167 21.96 -14.06 -14.04
CA HIS A 167 23.18 -13.98 -13.24
C HIS A 167 22.89 -14.15 -11.75
N GLU A 168 23.64 -15.06 -11.11
CA GLU A 168 23.67 -15.22 -9.66
C GLU A 168 25.02 -14.75 -9.09
N PRO A 169 25.08 -13.57 -8.43
CA PRO A 169 26.30 -13.09 -7.82
C PRO A 169 26.81 -14.03 -6.72
N ARG A 170 28.14 -14.04 -6.49
CA ARG A 170 28.73 -14.81 -5.39
C ARG A 170 28.10 -14.42 -4.05
N PHE A 171 27.77 -15.40 -3.22
CA PHE A 171 27.10 -15.24 -1.92
C PHE A 171 25.66 -14.65 -1.97
N GLN A 172 25.01 -14.60 -3.15
CA GLN A 172 23.66 -14.07 -3.27
C GLN A 172 22.66 -14.81 -2.35
N LYS A 173 22.68 -16.16 -2.38
CA LYS A 173 21.85 -16.99 -1.49
C LYS A 173 22.09 -16.69 -0.01
N LEU A 174 23.35 -16.48 0.39
CA LEU A 174 23.69 -16.16 1.79
C LEU A 174 23.07 -14.81 2.17
N GLY A 175 23.22 -13.77 1.33
CA GLY A 175 22.62 -12.46 1.57
C GLY A 175 21.09 -12.53 1.68
N VAL A 176 20.43 -13.28 0.78
CA VAL A 176 18.96 -13.53 0.85
C VAL A 176 18.60 -14.21 2.18
N ASN A 177 19.41 -15.17 2.66
CA ASN A 177 19.14 -15.83 3.95
C ASN A 177 19.32 -14.90 5.14
N ILE A 178 20.37 -14.08 5.14
CA ILE A 178 20.62 -13.08 6.21
C ILE A 178 19.48 -12.08 6.27
N LEU A 179 19.04 -11.56 5.12
CA LEU A 179 17.92 -10.62 5.05
C LEU A 179 16.63 -11.23 5.58
N TRP A 180 16.35 -12.50 5.29
CA TRP A 180 15.18 -13.20 5.82
C TRP A 180 15.23 -13.33 7.35
N VAL A 181 16.37 -13.68 7.93
CA VAL A 181 16.54 -13.73 9.39
C VAL A 181 16.37 -12.35 10.01
N ALA A 182 16.95 -11.30 9.39
CA ALA A 182 16.78 -9.92 9.85
C ALA A 182 15.31 -9.48 9.80
N LEU A 183 14.58 -9.85 8.74
CA LEU A 183 13.14 -9.60 8.64
C LEU A 183 12.37 -10.24 9.80
N LEU A 184 12.61 -11.51 10.11
CA LEU A 184 11.96 -12.19 11.23
C LEU A 184 12.28 -11.54 12.58
N ILE A 185 13.52 -11.12 12.78
CA ILE A 185 13.95 -10.41 13.99
C ILE A 185 13.21 -9.08 14.12
N VAL A 186 13.09 -8.32 13.02
CA VAL A 186 12.34 -7.05 13.03
C VAL A 186 10.86 -7.28 13.32
N VAL A 187 10.21 -8.23 12.62
CA VAL A 187 8.78 -8.51 12.80
C VAL A 187 8.49 -8.92 14.25
N VAL A 188 9.15 -9.97 14.73
CA VAL A 188 8.89 -10.52 16.07
C VAL A 188 9.33 -9.54 17.16
N GLY A 189 10.50 -8.92 17.00
CA GLY A 189 11.04 -8.00 17.98
C GLY A 189 10.22 -6.72 18.11
N SER A 190 9.78 -6.12 17.00
CA SER A 190 8.98 -4.90 17.05
C SER A 190 7.58 -5.16 17.63
N MET A 191 6.92 -6.25 17.23
CA MET A 191 5.61 -6.62 17.78
C MET A 191 5.70 -6.91 19.30
N ALA A 192 6.73 -7.63 19.74
CA ALA A 192 6.97 -7.84 21.16
C ALA A 192 7.26 -6.53 21.89
N GLY A 193 8.03 -5.64 21.27
CA GLY A 193 8.32 -4.31 21.82
C GLY A 193 7.07 -3.45 21.97
N GLU A 194 6.20 -3.41 20.96
CA GLU A 194 4.91 -2.70 21.01
C GLU A 194 4.02 -3.25 22.14
N TRP A 195 3.95 -4.57 22.28
CA TRP A 195 3.21 -5.21 23.35
C TRP A 195 3.75 -4.82 24.73
N LEU A 196 5.07 -4.93 24.94
CA LEU A 196 5.72 -4.53 26.19
C LEU A 196 5.48 -3.04 26.51
N GLY A 197 5.48 -2.17 25.50
CA GLY A 197 5.23 -0.76 25.64
C GLY A 197 3.80 -0.45 26.07
N VAL A 198 2.80 -1.09 25.43
CA VAL A 198 1.37 -0.92 25.76
C VAL A 198 1.08 -1.48 27.16
N GLN A 199 1.70 -2.58 27.56
CA GLN A 199 1.61 -3.16 28.90
C GLN A 199 2.38 -2.34 29.97
N GLN A 200 3.01 -1.21 29.59
CA GLN A 200 3.77 -0.34 30.48
C GLN A 200 4.97 -1.04 31.17
N MET A 201 5.51 -2.08 30.54
CA MET A 201 6.68 -2.82 31.06
C MET A 201 8.01 -2.16 30.69
N LEU A 202 7.98 -1.15 29.81
CA LEU A 202 9.15 -0.38 29.38
C LEU A 202 9.08 1.04 29.93
N GLU A 203 10.19 1.54 30.47
CA GLU A 203 10.34 2.96 30.77
C GLU A 203 10.23 3.80 29.49
N LEU A 204 9.76 5.05 29.60
CA LEU A 204 9.48 5.94 28.45
C LEU A 204 10.63 6.01 27.45
N ASN A 205 11.87 6.07 27.94
CA ASN A 205 13.03 6.13 27.07
C ASN A 205 13.28 4.82 26.32
N THR A 206 13.20 3.71 27.04
CA THR A 206 13.36 2.35 26.49
C THR A 206 12.22 2.03 25.53
N ASN A 207 11.00 2.45 25.87
CA ASN A 207 9.82 2.29 25.02
C ASN A 207 10.00 2.96 23.64
N TRP A 208 10.53 4.19 23.60
CA TRP A 208 10.75 4.88 22.32
C TRP A 208 11.78 4.16 21.43
N TRP A 209 12.76 3.47 22.02
CA TRP A 209 13.77 2.71 21.27
C TRP A 209 13.28 1.32 20.87
N PHE A 210 12.72 0.56 21.79
CA PHE A 210 12.43 -0.87 21.64
C PHE A 210 10.95 -1.21 21.66
N GLY A 211 10.09 -0.30 22.13
CA GLY A 211 8.65 -0.42 22.15
C GLY A 211 8.02 0.17 20.87
N HIS A 212 7.33 1.30 21.04
CA HIS A 212 6.66 2.00 19.93
C HIS A 212 6.86 3.51 19.99
N GLN A 213 6.75 4.17 18.83
CA GLN A 213 6.83 5.63 18.73
C GLN A 213 5.47 6.32 18.87
N GLY A 214 4.36 5.58 18.84
CA GLY A 214 3.00 6.09 18.98
C GLY A 214 2.40 6.71 17.72
N TRP A 215 3.02 6.53 16.55
CA TRP A 215 2.57 7.09 15.28
C TRP A 215 2.04 5.98 14.38
N GLU A 216 0.74 6.00 14.08
CA GLU A 216 0.09 4.99 13.24
C GLU A 216 0.83 4.79 11.91
N TYR A 217 0.97 3.52 11.49
CA TYR A 217 1.75 3.00 10.36
C TYR A 217 3.28 3.05 10.52
N VAL A 218 3.82 3.83 11.44
CA VAL A 218 5.26 3.92 11.72
C VAL A 218 5.54 3.74 13.21
N ASP A 219 4.77 2.86 13.83
CA ASP A 219 4.76 2.62 15.27
C ASP A 219 6.07 2.01 15.81
N LEU A 220 6.80 1.30 15.00
CA LEU A 220 8.04 0.60 15.37
C LEU A 220 8.97 1.46 16.22
N GLY A 221 9.43 0.95 17.34
CA GLY A 221 10.49 1.57 18.12
C GLY A 221 11.70 1.90 17.24
N ARG A 222 12.41 2.96 17.55
CA ARG A 222 13.52 3.52 16.73
C ARG A 222 14.60 2.49 16.40
N PHE A 223 14.88 1.55 17.29
CA PHE A 223 15.84 0.46 17.05
C PHE A 223 15.36 -0.44 15.91
N TRP A 224 14.11 -0.87 15.94
CA TRP A 224 13.53 -1.75 14.93
C TRP A 224 13.40 -1.05 13.57
N GLN A 225 13.04 0.22 13.58
CA GLN A 225 13.01 1.06 12.39
C GLN A 225 14.41 1.17 11.76
N THR A 226 15.46 1.33 12.56
CA THR A 226 16.84 1.39 12.08
C THR A 226 17.27 0.05 11.47
N LEU A 227 16.93 -1.06 12.12
CA LEU A 227 17.26 -2.40 11.62
C LEU A 227 16.51 -2.71 10.32
N LEU A 228 15.26 -2.27 10.21
CA LEU A 228 14.47 -2.37 8.97
C LEU A 228 15.13 -1.56 7.83
N PHE A 229 15.57 -0.35 8.10
CA PHE A 229 16.27 0.48 7.12
C PHE A 229 17.57 -0.19 6.62
N ILE A 230 18.38 -0.73 7.53
CA ILE A 230 19.58 -1.52 7.18
C ILE A 230 19.21 -2.72 6.32
N GLY A 231 18.09 -3.39 6.62
CA GLY A 231 17.55 -4.48 5.82
C GLY A 231 17.18 -4.04 4.40
N LEU A 232 16.56 -2.88 4.24
CA LEU A 232 16.24 -2.31 2.92
C LEU A 232 17.50 -1.96 2.12
N LEU A 233 18.55 -1.45 2.76
CA LEU A 233 19.84 -1.21 2.11
C LEU A 233 20.50 -2.52 1.65
N LEU A 234 20.44 -3.57 2.47
CA LEU A 234 20.91 -4.90 2.07
C LEU A 234 20.10 -5.44 0.89
N TRP A 235 18.78 -5.29 0.92
CA TRP A 235 17.90 -5.66 -0.19
C TRP A 235 18.29 -4.94 -1.49
N LEU A 236 18.51 -3.63 -1.43
CA LEU A 236 18.97 -2.83 -2.57
C LEU A 236 20.27 -3.39 -3.16
N VAL A 237 21.25 -3.71 -2.30
CA VAL A 237 22.53 -4.30 -2.75
C VAL A 237 22.31 -5.65 -3.42
N LEU A 238 21.46 -6.52 -2.85
CA LEU A 238 21.19 -7.85 -3.40
C LEU A 238 20.47 -7.78 -4.76
N VAL A 239 19.44 -6.95 -4.88
CA VAL A 239 18.72 -6.75 -6.15
C VAL A 239 19.63 -6.08 -7.19
N GLY A 240 20.35 -5.02 -6.80
CA GLY A 240 21.22 -4.26 -7.69
C GLY A 240 22.34 -5.12 -8.27
N ARG A 241 23.02 -5.93 -7.44
CA ARG A 241 24.09 -6.82 -7.90
C ARG A 241 23.59 -7.85 -8.91
N ALA A 242 22.42 -8.43 -8.65
CA ALA A 242 21.84 -9.43 -9.54
C ALA A 242 21.34 -8.80 -10.84
N LEU A 243 20.77 -7.60 -10.79
CA LEU A 243 20.20 -6.91 -11.96
C LEU A 243 21.27 -6.23 -12.84
N TRP A 244 22.43 -5.89 -12.28
CA TRP A 244 23.47 -5.08 -12.91
C TRP A 244 23.91 -5.53 -14.30
N PRO A 245 24.12 -6.84 -14.60
CA PRO A 245 24.48 -7.29 -15.94
C PRO A 245 23.39 -6.98 -16.98
N ALA A 246 22.12 -7.11 -16.62
CA ALA A 246 21.00 -6.81 -17.52
C ALA A 246 20.90 -5.29 -17.81
N LEU A 247 21.25 -4.44 -16.85
CA LEU A 247 21.28 -2.98 -17.03
C LEU A 247 22.40 -2.53 -17.99
N LYS A 248 23.52 -3.27 -18.04
CA LYS A 248 24.63 -2.98 -18.95
C LYS A 248 24.41 -3.49 -20.37
N SER A 249 23.61 -4.53 -20.53
CA SER A 249 23.40 -5.17 -21.83
C SER A 249 22.38 -4.40 -22.69
N PRO A 250 22.54 -4.38 -24.02
CA PRO A 250 21.48 -3.91 -24.92
C PRO A 250 20.25 -4.81 -24.76
N ASN A 251 19.09 -4.19 -24.50
CA ASN A 251 17.83 -4.90 -24.27
C ASN A 251 16.67 -3.98 -24.65
N ALA A 252 15.69 -4.50 -25.37
CA ALA A 252 14.50 -3.75 -25.75
C ALA A 252 13.67 -3.28 -24.55
N ALA A 253 13.68 -4.04 -23.43
CA ALA A 253 13.02 -3.68 -22.18
C ALA A 253 13.92 -2.87 -21.21
N LYS A 254 15.06 -2.35 -21.67
CA LYS A 254 16.01 -1.61 -20.84
C LYS A 254 15.38 -0.42 -20.09
N PRO A 255 14.49 0.41 -20.67
CA PRO A 255 13.83 1.46 -19.92
C PRO A 255 13.07 0.95 -18.70
N VAL A 256 12.29 -0.15 -18.82
CA VAL A 256 11.59 -0.77 -17.68
C VAL A 256 12.57 -1.26 -16.62
N LEU A 257 13.70 -1.87 -17.04
CA LEU A 257 14.74 -2.33 -16.10
C LEU A 257 15.40 -1.17 -15.35
N VAL A 258 15.63 -0.04 -16.01
CA VAL A 258 16.17 1.17 -15.37
C VAL A 258 15.16 1.71 -14.36
N ILE A 259 13.89 1.82 -14.72
CA ILE A 259 12.82 2.28 -13.80
C ILE A 259 12.72 1.32 -12.60
N LEU A 260 12.73 0.01 -12.83
CA LEU A 260 12.75 -0.99 -11.77
C LEU A 260 13.93 -0.79 -10.81
N PHE A 261 15.11 -0.52 -11.33
CA PHE A 261 16.29 -0.31 -10.48
C PHE A 261 16.22 1.03 -9.73
N LEU A 262 15.77 2.11 -10.38
CA LEU A 262 15.58 3.41 -9.75
C LEU A 262 14.51 3.35 -8.64
N SER A 263 13.40 2.65 -8.86
CA SER A 263 12.39 2.45 -7.82
C SER A 263 12.92 1.61 -6.65
N THR A 264 13.79 0.62 -6.92
CA THR A 264 14.49 -0.15 -5.87
C THR A 264 15.37 0.76 -4.99
N ILE A 265 16.11 1.69 -5.61
CA ILE A 265 16.91 2.70 -4.89
C ILE A 265 15.99 3.60 -4.06
N ALA A 266 14.92 4.10 -4.68
CA ALA A 266 13.98 5.00 -4.01
C ALA A 266 13.30 4.33 -2.80
N ILE A 267 12.83 3.09 -2.93
CA ILE A 267 12.24 2.31 -1.84
C ILE A 267 13.23 2.18 -0.67
N ALA A 268 14.49 1.86 -0.96
CA ALA A 268 15.48 1.67 0.09
C ALA A 268 15.84 3.00 0.80
N LEU A 269 16.03 4.08 0.06
CA LEU A 269 16.50 5.35 0.63
C LEU A 269 15.38 6.19 1.22
N MET A 270 14.18 6.19 0.63
CA MET A 270 13.09 7.07 1.06
C MET A 270 12.51 6.69 2.42
N TYR A 271 12.66 5.46 2.84
CA TYR A 271 12.32 5.04 4.21
C TYR A 271 13.07 5.86 5.27
N ALA A 272 14.20 6.46 4.92
CA ALA A 272 14.96 7.37 5.80
C ALA A 272 14.18 8.62 6.21
N ALA A 273 13.09 8.98 5.54
CA ALA A 273 12.18 10.04 5.99
C ALA A 273 11.67 9.80 7.43
N GLY A 274 11.58 8.53 7.85
CA GLY A 274 11.23 8.15 9.21
C GLY A 274 12.24 8.55 10.30
N PHE A 275 13.43 8.98 9.93
CA PHE A 275 14.43 9.48 10.88
C PHE A 275 14.40 10.99 11.03
N MET A 276 13.50 11.70 10.33
CA MET A 276 13.40 13.16 10.35
C MET A 276 12.63 13.70 11.57
N TRP A 277 12.24 12.85 12.51
CA TRP A 277 11.64 13.25 13.78
C TRP A 277 12.29 12.53 14.96
N GLY A 278 12.18 13.14 16.14
CA GLY A 278 12.62 12.59 17.41
C GLY A 278 11.51 12.64 18.46
N LYS A 279 11.82 12.28 19.70
CA LYS A 279 10.87 12.21 20.82
C LYS A 279 10.10 13.52 21.09
N HIS A 280 10.72 14.65 20.83
CA HIS A 280 10.20 15.98 21.16
C HIS A 280 9.78 16.76 19.92
N THR A 281 9.72 16.11 18.76
CA THR A 281 9.26 16.77 17.54
C THR A 281 7.76 17.03 17.64
N HIS A 282 7.35 18.24 17.26
CA HIS A 282 5.95 18.65 17.27
C HIS A 282 5.14 17.80 16.28
N ILE A 283 3.88 17.48 16.64
CA ILE A 283 2.99 16.62 15.84
C ILE A 283 2.89 17.08 14.39
N SER A 284 2.81 18.38 14.09
CA SER A 284 2.72 18.90 12.73
C SER A 284 3.92 18.50 11.85
N MET A 285 5.12 18.45 12.44
CA MET A 285 6.34 18.05 11.73
C MET A 285 6.46 16.54 11.61
N VAL A 286 5.99 15.79 12.62
CA VAL A 286 5.92 14.33 12.53
C VAL A 286 4.92 13.92 11.44
N GLU A 287 3.74 14.54 11.39
CA GLU A 287 2.74 14.34 10.34
C GLU A 287 3.34 14.54 8.94
N TYR A 288 4.06 15.65 8.72
CA TYR A 288 4.72 15.92 7.46
C TYR A 288 5.63 14.76 7.03
N TRP A 289 6.60 14.34 7.87
CA TRP A 289 7.54 13.29 7.53
C TRP A 289 6.94 11.90 7.52
N ARG A 290 5.95 11.62 8.38
CA ARG A 290 5.23 10.34 8.43
C ARG A 290 4.57 10.05 7.09
N TRP A 291 3.93 11.04 6.47
CA TRP A 291 3.24 10.85 5.21
C TRP A 291 4.16 10.74 4.00
N TRP A 292 5.40 11.18 4.09
CA TRP A 292 6.44 10.82 3.14
C TRP A 292 6.72 9.31 3.11
N ILE A 293 6.50 8.60 4.23
CA ILE A 293 6.59 7.14 4.26
C ILE A 293 5.25 6.52 3.87
N VAL A 294 4.17 6.87 4.58
CA VAL A 294 2.89 6.19 4.46
C VAL A 294 2.24 6.40 3.10
N HIS A 295 2.36 7.58 2.50
CA HIS A 295 1.81 7.88 1.19
C HIS A 295 2.88 7.74 0.09
N LEU A 296 3.87 8.62 0.03
CA LEU A 296 4.82 8.65 -1.08
C LEU A 296 5.67 7.38 -1.22
N TRP A 297 6.15 6.80 -0.13
CA TRP A 297 6.93 5.57 -0.18
C TRP A 297 6.08 4.37 -0.61
N VAL A 298 4.85 4.26 -0.08
CA VAL A 298 3.92 3.16 -0.39
C VAL A 298 3.26 3.39 -1.75
N GLU A 299 2.55 4.48 -1.92
CA GLU A 299 1.71 4.73 -3.10
C GLU A 299 2.52 5.24 -4.30
N GLY A 300 3.61 5.95 -4.08
CA GLY A 300 4.49 6.39 -5.17
C GLY A 300 5.51 5.33 -5.56
N PHE A 301 6.53 5.11 -4.74
CA PHE A 301 7.70 4.31 -5.14
C PHE A 301 7.44 2.82 -5.26
N PHE A 302 6.63 2.24 -4.36
CA PHE A 302 6.25 0.83 -4.50
C PHE A 302 5.32 0.59 -5.70
N GLU A 303 4.46 1.53 -6.07
CA GLU A 303 3.63 1.41 -7.27
C GLU A 303 4.46 1.47 -8.55
N VAL A 304 5.47 2.34 -8.62
CA VAL A 304 6.43 2.34 -9.74
C VAL A 304 7.17 1.01 -9.84
N PHE A 305 7.64 0.48 -8.71
CA PHE A 305 8.30 -0.82 -8.67
C PHE A 305 7.37 -1.94 -9.16
N ALA A 306 6.14 -1.99 -8.65
CA ALA A 306 5.16 -2.99 -9.02
C ALA A 306 4.79 -2.95 -10.50
N THR A 307 4.53 -1.75 -11.01
CA THR A 307 4.21 -1.51 -12.41
C THR A 307 5.36 -1.93 -13.32
N ALA A 308 6.60 -1.62 -12.95
CA ALA A 308 7.79 -2.05 -13.69
C ALA A 308 7.96 -3.58 -13.65
N VAL A 309 7.73 -4.24 -12.51
CA VAL A 309 7.76 -5.71 -12.42
C VAL A 309 6.70 -6.32 -13.30
N ILE A 310 5.44 -5.90 -13.22
CA ILE A 310 4.34 -6.45 -14.05
C ILE A 310 4.65 -6.26 -15.54
N GLY A 311 5.04 -5.05 -15.95
CA GLY A 311 5.42 -4.77 -17.34
C GLY A 311 6.55 -5.68 -17.83
N LEU A 312 7.58 -5.86 -17.00
CA LEU A 312 8.70 -6.75 -17.31
C LEU A 312 8.28 -8.22 -17.42
N LEU A 313 7.41 -8.69 -16.53
CA LEU A 313 6.90 -10.06 -16.55
C LEU A 313 6.09 -10.33 -17.81
N PHE A 314 5.23 -9.39 -18.22
CA PHE A 314 4.44 -9.53 -19.45
C PHE A 314 5.31 -9.51 -20.71
N VAL A 315 6.36 -8.67 -20.74
CA VAL A 315 7.36 -8.71 -21.83
C VAL A 315 8.09 -10.07 -21.87
N ARG A 316 8.47 -10.61 -20.72
CA ARG A 316 9.16 -11.91 -20.62
C ARG A 316 8.28 -13.10 -21.03
N LEU A 317 6.98 -13.01 -20.76
CA LEU A 317 6.00 -13.98 -21.24
C LEU A 317 5.63 -13.79 -22.73
N GLY A 318 6.09 -12.71 -23.37
CA GLY A 318 5.71 -12.38 -24.76
C GLY A 318 4.23 -12.02 -24.91
N LEU A 319 3.59 -11.55 -23.83
CA LEU A 319 2.19 -11.11 -23.82
C LEU A 319 2.04 -9.63 -24.17
N VAL A 320 3.10 -8.86 -24.03
CA VAL A 320 3.18 -7.43 -24.36
C VAL A 320 4.53 -7.15 -25.03
N ARG A 321 4.55 -6.25 -26.02
CA ARG A 321 5.81 -5.80 -26.62
C ARG A 321 6.60 -4.91 -25.67
N ALA A 322 7.92 -4.97 -25.78
CA ALA A 322 8.79 -4.13 -24.94
C ALA A 322 8.52 -2.63 -25.13
N ALA A 323 8.20 -2.16 -26.33
CA ALA A 323 7.88 -0.76 -26.58
C ALA A 323 6.62 -0.30 -25.85
N THR A 324 5.56 -1.11 -25.86
CA THR A 324 4.30 -0.84 -25.16
C THR A 324 4.50 -0.85 -23.65
N ALA A 325 5.22 -1.85 -23.11
CA ALA A 325 5.55 -1.91 -21.69
C ALA A 325 6.40 -0.70 -21.25
N ASN A 326 7.39 -0.30 -22.05
CA ASN A 326 8.21 0.88 -21.76
C ASN A 326 7.35 2.15 -21.68
N LEU A 327 6.41 2.34 -22.62
CA LEU A 327 5.54 3.52 -22.64
C LEU A 327 4.58 3.50 -21.43
N ALA A 328 3.95 2.36 -21.15
CA ALA A 328 3.00 2.23 -20.04
C ALA A 328 3.67 2.43 -18.68
N VAL A 329 4.84 1.82 -18.47
CA VAL A 329 5.61 1.97 -17.22
C VAL A 329 6.14 3.40 -17.06
N LEU A 330 6.60 4.04 -18.13
CA LEU A 330 7.05 5.44 -18.07
C LEU A 330 5.87 6.37 -17.76
N PHE A 331 4.73 6.19 -18.42
CA PHE A 331 3.51 6.93 -18.15
C PHE A 331 3.06 6.76 -16.68
N GLY A 332 2.96 5.51 -16.21
CA GLY A 332 2.65 5.24 -14.81
C GLY A 332 3.63 5.91 -13.85
N THR A 333 4.94 5.83 -14.14
CA THR A 333 5.97 6.47 -13.31
C THR A 333 5.78 7.98 -13.21
N ILE A 334 5.49 8.67 -14.32
CA ILE A 334 5.26 10.13 -14.34
C ILE A 334 4.05 10.48 -13.46
N VAL A 335 2.94 9.75 -13.63
CA VAL A 335 1.71 10.00 -12.86
C VAL A 335 1.91 9.69 -11.38
N PHE A 336 2.52 8.54 -11.03
CA PHE A 336 2.79 8.17 -9.63
C PHE A 336 3.77 9.14 -8.95
N MET A 337 4.80 9.62 -9.63
CA MET A 337 5.74 10.57 -9.04
C MET A 337 5.11 11.96 -8.88
N THR A 338 4.33 12.42 -9.84
CA THR A 338 3.63 13.70 -9.74
C THR A 338 2.49 13.62 -8.71
N GLY A 339 1.67 12.58 -8.82
CA GLY A 339 0.55 12.31 -7.91
C GLY A 339 1.02 12.04 -6.50
N GLY A 340 2.00 11.15 -6.29
CA GLY A 340 2.50 10.79 -4.98
C GLY A 340 3.14 11.95 -4.22
N VAL A 341 3.94 12.79 -4.88
CA VAL A 341 4.55 13.96 -4.23
C VAL A 341 3.49 14.99 -3.87
N LEU A 342 2.64 15.39 -4.80
CA LEU A 342 1.60 16.38 -4.57
C LEU A 342 0.43 15.79 -3.75
N GLY A 343 0.09 14.53 -3.98
CA GLY A 343 -0.92 13.79 -3.27
C GLY A 343 -0.64 13.67 -1.78
N THR A 344 0.63 13.48 -1.37
CA THR A 344 1.03 13.45 0.04
C THR A 344 0.43 14.60 0.86
N LEU A 345 0.22 15.76 0.22
CA LEU A 345 -0.23 16.96 0.90
C LEU A 345 -1.67 16.88 1.44
N HIS A 346 -2.52 15.97 0.95
CA HIS A 346 -3.88 15.80 1.45
C HIS A 346 -3.94 15.19 2.87
N HIS A 347 -2.85 14.61 3.33
CA HIS A 347 -2.74 14.07 4.70
C HIS A 347 -2.33 15.13 5.74
N LEU A 348 -2.00 16.35 5.32
CA LEU A 348 -1.44 17.38 6.20
C LEU A 348 -2.49 18.21 6.94
N TYR A 349 -3.65 17.64 7.25
CA TYR A 349 -4.72 18.34 7.97
C TYR A 349 -4.35 18.70 9.42
N PHE A 350 -3.44 17.95 10.07
CA PHE A 350 -2.89 18.29 11.39
C PHE A 350 -1.71 19.27 11.34
N ALA A 351 -1.20 19.60 10.16
CA ALA A 351 -0.05 20.47 10.01
C ALA A 351 -0.40 21.96 9.87
N GLY A 352 -1.69 22.32 9.92
CA GLY A 352 -2.15 23.70 9.76
C GLY A 352 -2.00 24.26 8.35
N THR A 353 -1.97 23.41 7.34
CA THR A 353 -1.86 23.81 5.94
C THR A 353 -3.17 24.44 5.43
N PRO A 354 -3.10 25.38 4.45
CA PRO A 354 -4.29 25.91 3.81
C PRO A 354 -5.17 24.83 3.19
N VAL A 355 -6.48 25.05 3.20
CA VAL A 355 -7.49 24.12 2.65
C VAL A 355 -7.22 23.80 1.16
N SER A 356 -6.71 24.78 0.40
CA SER A 356 -6.31 24.58 -1.00
C SER A 356 -5.24 23.49 -1.19
N VAL A 357 -4.32 23.36 -0.24
CA VAL A 357 -3.26 22.34 -0.27
C VAL A 357 -3.86 20.95 -0.13
N LEU A 358 -4.82 20.77 0.78
CA LEU A 358 -5.54 19.50 0.94
C LEU A 358 -6.36 19.15 -0.31
N ALA A 359 -7.03 20.13 -0.90
CA ALA A 359 -7.85 19.96 -2.10
C ALA A 359 -7.02 19.54 -3.32
N ILE A 360 -5.89 20.21 -3.55
CA ILE A 360 -4.96 19.89 -4.65
C ILE A 360 -4.34 18.50 -4.40
N GLY A 361 -3.90 18.23 -3.18
CA GLY A 361 -3.37 16.93 -2.80
C GLY A 361 -4.37 15.79 -3.05
N SER A 362 -5.64 15.95 -2.69
CA SER A 362 -6.66 14.93 -2.90
C SER A 362 -6.93 14.65 -4.38
N MET A 363 -6.87 15.66 -5.25
CA MET A 363 -7.01 15.49 -6.69
C MET A 363 -5.81 14.74 -7.28
N PHE A 364 -4.58 15.13 -6.93
CA PHE A 364 -3.39 14.48 -7.47
C PHE A 364 -3.26 13.04 -7.00
N SER A 365 -3.56 12.72 -5.75
CA SER A 365 -3.58 11.35 -5.26
C SER A 365 -4.60 10.50 -6.01
N ALA A 366 -5.82 11.00 -6.24
CA ALA A 366 -6.82 10.26 -6.99
C ALA A 366 -6.45 10.03 -8.47
N LEU A 367 -5.60 10.85 -9.08
CA LEU A 367 -5.11 10.63 -10.45
C LEU A 367 -4.15 9.44 -10.56
N GLU A 368 -3.52 9.01 -9.48
CA GLU A 368 -2.60 7.85 -9.46
C GLU A 368 -3.28 6.54 -9.86
N VAL A 369 -4.60 6.45 -9.69
CA VAL A 369 -5.33 5.22 -10.07
C VAL A 369 -5.44 5.02 -11.58
N VAL A 370 -5.31 6.08 -12.38
CA VAL A 370 -5.54 6.02 -13.84
C VAL A 370 -4.56 5.09 -14.55
N PRO A 371 -3.23 5.17 -14.35
CA PRO A 371 -2.29 4.28 -15.01
C PRO A 371 -2.52 2.81 -14.71
N LEU A 372 -2.73 2.46 -13.45
CA LEU A 372 -2.89 1.07 -13.03
C LEU A 372 -4.23 0.49 -13.52
N ALA A 373 -5.30 1.28 -13.54
CA ALA A 373 -6.57 0.88 -14.12
C ALA A 373 -6.45 0.61 -15.63
N LEU A 374 -5.76 1.47 -16.36
CA LEU A 374 -5.53 1.31 -17.80
C LEU A 374 -4.65 0.09 -18.10
N ILE A 375 -3.55 -0.11 -17.36
CA ILE A 375 -2.68 -1.28 -17.48
C ILE A 375 -3.45 -2.57 -17.19
N GLY A 376 -4.29 -2.58 -16.16
CA GLY A 376 -5.10 -3.73 -15.83
C GLY A 376 -6.18 -4.05 -16.88
N PHE A 377 -6.78 -3.03 -17.47
CA PHE A 377 -7.70 -3.20 -18.60
C PHE A 377 -6.98 -3.81 -19.81
N GLU A 378 -5.82 -3.28 -20.18
CA GLU A 378 -5.00 -3.84 -21.26
C GLU A 378 -4.54 -5.28 -20.97
N ALA A 379 -4.15 -5.56 -19.73
CA ALA A 379 -3.79 -6.92 -19.31
C ALA A 379 -4.98 -7.90 -19.46
N PHE A 380 -6.19 -7.46 -19.12
CA PHE A 380 -7.40 -8.27 -19.29
C PHE A 380 -7.73 -8.51 -20.77
N GLU A 381 -7.65 -7.48 -21.63
CA GLU A 381 -7.84 -7.63 -23.07
C GLU A 381 -6.81 -8.59 -23.67
N ASN A 382 -5.54 -8.41 -23.37
CA ASN A 382 -4.46 -9.28 -23.85
C ASN A 382 -4.66 -10.72 -23.38
N TRP A 383 -5.06 -10.93 -22.11
CA TRP A 383 -5.36 -12.28 -21.62
C TRP A 383 -6.53 -12.93 -22.40
N ARG A 384 -7.59 -12.17 -22.71
CA ARG A 384 -8.70 -12.69 -23.55
C ARG A 384 -8.24 -13.14 -24.92
N HIS A 385 -7.32 -12.44 -25.54
CA HIS A 385 -6.77 -12.77 -26.87
C HIS A 385 -5.76 -13.92 -26.80
N THR A 386 -4.97 -14.01 -25.74
CA THR A 386 -3.86 -14.97 -25.61
C THR A 386 -4.25 -16.28 -24.94
N LYS A 387 -5.41 -16.37 -24.28
CA LYS A 387 -5.88 -17.57 -23.57
C LYS A 387 -6.01 -18.83 -24.44
N ALA A 388 -5.98 -18.68 -25.75
CA ALA A 388 -5.99 -19.81 -26.69
C ALA A 388 -4.71 -20.65 -26.64
N ALA A 389 -3.56 -20.06 -26.24
CA ALA A 389 -2.32 -20.80 -26.10
C ALA A 389 -2.34 -21.66 -24.81
N PRO A 390 -2.13 -22.99 -24.90
CA PRO A 390 -2.29 -23.91 -23.77
C PRO A 390 -1.43 -23.55 -22.55
N TRP A 391 -0.21 -23.04 -22.77
CA TRP A 391 0.73 -22.69 -21.69
C TRP A 391 0.31 -21.44 -20.89
N VAL A 392 -0.46 -20.51 -21.50
CA VAL A 392 -0.96 -19.29 -20.80
C VAL A 392 -1.87 -19.67 -19.64
N LYS A 393 -2.54 -20.82 -19.71
CA LYS A 393 -3.36 -21.33 -18.59
C LYS A 393 -2.57 -21.53 -17.30
N LEU A 394 -1.26 -21.75 -17.39
CA LEU A 394 -0.38 -21.90 -16.23
C LEU A 394 -0.22 -20.60 -15.44
N TYR A 395 -0.42 -19.45 -16.06
CA TYR A 395 -0.33 -18.12 -15.49
C TYR A 395 -1.69 -17.47 -15.24
N LYS A 396 -2.80 -18.21 -15.43
CA LYS A 396 -4.17 -17.71 -15.27
C LYS A 396 -4.37 -16.98 -13.94
N TRP A 397 -3.99 -17.60 -12.82
CA TRP A 397 -4.25 -17.04 -11.50
C TRP A 397 -3.39 -15.82 -11.18
N PRO A 398 -2.07 -15.79 -11.38
CA PRO A 398 -1.29 -14.56 -11.29
C PRO A 398 -1.89 -13.42 -12.12
N ILE A 399 -2.28 -13.67 -13.37
CA ILE A 399 -2.87 -12.64 -14.25
C ILE A 399 -4.22 -12.16 -13.70
N LEU A 400 -5.09 -13.06 -13.24
CA LEU A 400 -6.38 -12.67 -12.66
C LEU A 400 -6.23 -11.86 -11.37
N PHE A 401 -5.21 -12.15 -10.54
CA PHE A 401 -4.89 -11.30 -9.39
C PHE A 401 -4.47 -9.90 -9.85
N PHE A 402 -3.67 -9.76 -10.90
CA PHE A 402 -3.33 -8.43 -11.44
C PHE A 402 -4.53 -7.69 -12.03
N VAL A 403 -5.50 -8.40 -12.62
CA VAL A 403 -6.78 -7.82 -13.05
C VAL A 403 -7.61 -7.36 -11.85
N ALA A 404 -7.67 -8.16 -10.78
CA ALA A 404 -8.34 -7.77 -9.55
C ALA A 404 -7.71 -6.53 -8.91
N VAL A 405 -6.37 -6.39 -8.97
CA VAL A 405 -5.65 -5.18 -8.55
C VAL A 405 -6.18 -3.96 -9.29
N ALA A 406 -6.37 -4.01 -10.61
CA ALA A 406 -6.90 -2.87 -11.37
C ALA A 406 -8.33 -2.50 -10.96
N PHE A 407 -9.18 -3.49 -10.71
CA PHE A 407 -10.53 -3.26 -10.20
C PHE A 407 -10.52 -2.58 -8.83
N TRP A 408 -9.75 -3.13 -7.89
CA TRP A 408 -9.65 -2.57 -6.54
C TRP A 408 -8.94 -1.22 -6.52
N ASN A 409 -7.98 -0.99 -7.44
CA ASN A 409 -7.34 0.31 -7.56
C ASN A 409 -8.34 1.39 -7.99
N LEU A 410 -9.16 1.11 -9.00
CA LEU A 410 -10.19 2.05 -9.44
C LEU A 410 -11.20 2.33 -8.33
N LEU A 411 -11.73 1.28 -7.68
CA LEU A 411 -12.78 1.41 -6.68
C LEU A 411 -12.21 1.82 -5.31
N GLY A 412 -11.21 1.08 -4.80
CA GLY A 412 -10.68 1.22 -3.44
C GLY A 412 -9.80 2.45 -3.29
N ALA A 413 -8.76 2.56 -4.11
CA ALA A 413 -7.85 3.69 -4.06
C ALA A 413 -8.47 4.94 -4.70
N GLY A 414 -9.11 4.80 -5.88
CA GLY A 414 -9.69 5.92 -6.60
C GLY A 414 -10.97 6.44 -5.99
N VAL A 415 -12.07 5.69 -6.13
CA VAL A 415 -13.40 6.19 -5.72
C VAL A 415 -13.47 6.40 -4.21
N PHE A 416 -13.11 5.39 -3.42
CA PHE A 416 -13.20 5.51 -1.95
C PHE A 416 -12.12 6.44 -1.38
N GLY A 417 -10.91 6.48 -1.97
CA GLY A 417 -9.87 7.42 -1.58
C GLY A 417 -10.30 8.86 -1.82
N PHE A 418 -10.79 9.17 -3.01
CA PHE A 418 -11.28 10.51 -3.28
C PHE A 418 -12.53 10.87 -2.47
N MET A 419 -13.40 9.90 -2.16
CA MET A 419 -14.58 10.14 -1.33
C MET A 419 -14.23 10.74 0.04
N ILE A 420 -13.11 10.34 0.64
CA ILE A 420 -12.74 10.75 2.00
C ILE A 420 -11.77 11.95 2.07
N ASN A 421 -11.16 12.36 0.97
CA ASN A 421 -10.02 13.28 0.98
C ASN A 421 -10.31 14.75 0.63
N PRO A 422 -11.31 15.14 -0.19
CA PRO A 422 -11.64 16.55 -0.35
C PRO A 422 -11.90 17.24 0.99
N PRO A 423 -11.53 18.51 1.17
CA PRO A 423 -11.59 19.19 2.47
C PRO A 423 -12.92 19.07 3.21
N LEU A 424 -14.04 19.17 2.50
CA LEU A 424 -15.36 19.05 3.10
C LEU A 424 -15.68 17.60 3.53
N SER A 425 -15.28 16.62 2.73
CA SER A 425 -15.42 15.21 3.07
C SER A 425 -14.56 14.87 4.30
N LEU A 426 -13.29 15.27 4.26
CA LEU A 426 -12.35 15.09 5.37
C LEU A 426 -12.92 15.65 6.68
N TYR A 427 -13.56 16.82 6.61
CA TYR A 427 -14.15 17.50 7.72
C TYR A 427 -15.24 16.68 8.45
N TYR A 428 -16.09 15.98 7.68
CA TYR A 428 -17.19 15.20 8.25
C TYR A 428 -16.89 13.73 8.51
N ILE A 429 -15.98 13.11 7.74
CA ILE A 429 -15.89 11.64 7.72
C ILE A 429 -14.50 11.07 8.02
N GLN A 430 -13.51 11.92 8.28
CA GLN A 430 -12.16 11.43 8.58
C GLN A 430 -12.14 10.55 9.82
N GLY A 431 -11.58 9.35 9.68
CA GLY A 431 -11.44 8.37 10.76
C GLY A 431 -12.73 7.63 11.15
N LEU A 432 -13.79 7.73 10.33
CA LEU A 432 -14.98 6.88 10.41
C LEU A 432 -14.79 5.60 9.56
N ASN A 433 -15.81 4.74 9.51
CA ASN A 433 -15.73 3.50 8.71
C ASN A 433 -15.60 3.72 7.21
N THR A 434 -15.89 4.92 6.69
CA THR A 434 -15.53 5.34 5.33
C THR A 434 -14.02 5.31 5.09
N THR A 435 -13.22 5.70 6.08
CA THR A 435 -11.75 5.58 6.03
C THR A 435 -11.31 4.12 6.05
N ALA A 436 -11.93 3.28 6.90
CA ALA A 436 -11.67 1.84 6.92
C ALA A 436 -12.08 1.16 5.60
N THR A 437 -13.16 1.61 4.97
CA THR A 437 -13.58 1.16 3.63
C THR A 437 -12.48 1.38 2.59
N HIS A 438 -11.95 2.61 2.53
CA HIS A 438 -10.85 2.95 1.64
C HIS A 438 -9.60 2.13 1.99
N ALA A 439 -9.20 2.09 3.26
CA ALA A 439 -7.98 1.41 3.69
C ALA A 439 -7.96 -0.08 3.34
N HIS A 440 -9.05 -0.82 3.58
CA HIS A 440 -9.12 -2.24 3.25
C HIS A 440 -9.20 -2.48 1.74
N ALA A 441 -10.00 -1.68 1.02
CA ALA A 441 -10.12 -1.81 -0.43
C ALA A 441 -8.81 -1.45 -1.16
N ALA A 442 -8.04 -0.47 -0.67
CA ALA A 442 -6.75 -0.09 -1.22
C ALA A 442 -5.63 -1.01 -0.75
N LEU A 443 -5.38 -1.13 0.57
CA LEU A 443 -4.23 -1.90 1.08
C LEU A 443 -4.35 -3.39 0.76
N PHE A 444 -5.50 -4.01 1.04
CA PHE A 444 -5.68 -5.42 0.73
C PHE A 444 -6.06 -5.66 -0.73
N GLY A 445 -7.00 -4.86 -1.26
CA GLY A 445 -7.51 -5.03 -2.62
C GLY A 445 -6.45 -4.71 -3.70
N VAL A 446 -5.62 -3.69 -3.51
CA VAL A 446 -4.54 -3.35 -4.46
C VAL A 446 -3.24 -4.04 -4.05
N TYR A 447 -2.64 -3.60 -2.97
CA TYR A 447 -1.28 -4.05 -2.61
C TYR A 447 -1.23 -5.50 -2.15
N GLY A 448 -2.25 -5.96 -1.43
CA GLY A 448 -2.37 -7.35 -1.00
C GLY A 448 -2.58 -8.31 -2.18
N MET A 449 -3.57 -8.03 -3.05
CA MET A 449 -3.82 -8.87 -4.23
C MET A 449 -2.61 -8.87 -5.18
N LEU A 450 -1.93 -7.73 -5.32
CA LEU A 450 -0.68 -7.63 -6.07
C LEU A 450 0.41 -8.52 -5.47
N GLY A 451 0.62 -8.44 -4.16
CA GLY A 451 1.59 -9.28 -3.44
C GLY A 451 1.32 -10.78 -3.65
N ILE A 452 0.05 -11.20 -3.58
CA ILE A 452 -0.37 -12.58 -3.84
C ILE A 452 -0.14 -12.96 -5.31
N GLY A 453 -0.49 -12.09 -6.26
CA GLY A 453 -0.25 -12.33 -7.69
C GLY A 453 1.22 -12.52 -8.02
N LEU A 454 2.09 -11.68 -7.46
CA LEU A 454 3.55 -11.76 -7.61
C LEU A 454 4.12 -13.03 -6.95
N LEU A 455 3.65 -13.37 -5.76
CA LEU A 455 3.99 -14.61 -5.05
C LEU A 455 3.65 -15.84 -5.90
N LEU A 456 2.43 -15.90 -6.43
CA LEU A 456 1.98 -17.00 -7.28
C LEU A 456 2.81 -17.10 -8.56
N PHE A 457 3.17 -15.97 -9.16
CA PHE A 457 4.05 -15.95 -10.33
C PHE A 457 5.42 -16.56 -10.00
N CYS A 458 6.05 -16.15 -8.90
CA CYS A 458 7.33 -16.71 -8.46
C CYS A 458 7.23 -18.20 -8.12
N PHE A 459 6.18 -18.60 -7.41
CA PHE A 459 5.93 -20.01 -7.09
C PHE A 459 5.72 -20.87 -8.33
N ARG A 460 5.07 -20.33 -9.37
CA ARG A 460 4.90 -21.05 -10.64
C ARG A 460 6.24 -21.49 -11.22
N GLY A 461 7.28 -20.65 -11.10
CA GLY A 461 8.64 -20.97 -11.53
C GLY A 461 9.40 -21.94 -10.63
N MET A 462 8.94 -22.17 -9.39
CA MET A 462 9.63 -22.99 -8.38
C MET A 462 8.89 -24.27 -8.01
N ALA A 463 7.56 -24.25 -8.06
CA ALA A 463 6.73 -25.39 -7.66
C ALA A 463 6.75 -26.50 -8.71
N ARG A 464 6.61 -27.74 -8.23
CA ARG A 464 6.38 -28.88 -9.12
C ARG A 464 5.00 -28.74 -9.77
N PRO A 465 4.83 -29.15 -11.05
CA PRO A 465 3.53 -29.06 -11.74
C PRO A 465 2.39 -29.72 -10.96
N GLU A 466 2.65 -30.84 -10.29
CA GLU A 466 1.67 -31.62 -9.53
C GLU A 466 1.17 -30.89 -8.27
N ALA A 467 1.97 -29.95 -7.74
CA ALA A 467 1.59 -29.11 -6.59
C ALA A 467 0.71 -27.93 -6.99
N TRP A 468 0.51 -27.69 -8.30
CA TRP A 468 -0.26 -26.55 -8.80
C TRP A 468 -1.72 -26.92 -8.99
N SER A 469 -2.54 -26.66 -7.98
CA SER A 469 -3.98 -26.98 -8.01
C SER A 469 -4.81 -25.79 -8.50
N ASP A 470 -5.32 -25.87 -9.72
CA ASP A 470 -6.21 -24.85 -10.30
C ASP A 470 -7.49 -24.65 -9.45
N LYS A 471 -8.02 -25.74 -8.89
CA LYS A 471 -9.21 -25.69 -8.01
C LYS A 471 -8.94 -24.90 -6.73
N LEU A 472 -7.83 -25.16 -6.03
CA LEU A 472 -7.49 -24.45 -4.78
C LEU A 472 -7.18 -22.98 -5.04
N LEU A 473 -6.45 -22.67 -6.12
CA LEU A 473 -6.16 -21.30 -6.53
C LEU A 473 -7.45 -20.55 -6.90
N GLY A 474 -8.40 -21.23 -7.55
CA GLY A 474 -9.72 -20.66 -7.82
C GLY A 474 -10.49 -20.33 -6.55
N TRP A 475 -10.53 -21.25 -5.57
CA TRP A 475 -11.12 -20.98 -4.29
C TRP A 475 -10.44 -19.81 -3.58
N THR A 476 -9.10 -19.77 -3.57
CA THR A 476 -8.34 -18.67 -2.96
C THR A 476 -8.71 -17.34 -3.59
N PHE A 477 -8.71 -17.24 -4.93
CA PHE A 477 -9.05 -16.01 -5.65
C PHE A 477 -10.46 -15.52 -5.30
N TRP A 478 -11.46 -16.39 -5.42
CA TRP A 478 -12.84 -16.00 -5.19
C TRP A 478 -13.17 -15.73 -3.72
N SER A 479 -12.58 -16.50 -2.78
CA SER A 479 -12.78 -16.25 -1.35
C SER A 479 -12.19 -14.91 -0.91
N LEU A 480 -10.98 -14.57 -1.37
CA LEU A 480 -10.34 -13.30 -1.03
C LEU A 480 -11.08 -12.10 -1.63
N ASN A 481 -11.42 -12.14 -2.91
CA ASN A 481 -12.15 -11.05 -3.57
C ASN A 481 -13.59 -10.96 -3.07
N GLY A 482 -14.30 -12.08 -2.94
CA GLY A 482 -15.67 -12.12 -2.44
C GLY A 482 -15.76 -11.68 -0.99
N GLY A 483 -14.84 -12.13 -0.13
CA GLY A 483 -14.75 -11.70 1.27
C GLY A 483 -14.50 -10.19 1.39
N LEU A 484 -13.59 -9.65 0.60
CA LEU A 484 -13.33 -8.21 0.58
C LEU A 484 -14.56 -7.42 0.08
N LEU A 485 -15.23 -7.88 -0.98
CA LEU A 485 -16.48 -7.27 -1.45
C LEU A 485 -17.55 -7.26 -0.36
N MET A 486 -17.74 -8.39 0.34
CA MET A 486 -18.71 -8.47 1.43
C MET A 486 -18.34 -7.52 2.57
N MET A 487 -17.09 -7.50 3.01
CA MET A 487 -16.62 -6.60 4.07
C MET A 487 -16.85 -5.13 3.70
N VAL A 488 -16.52 -4.74 2.47
CA VAL A 488 -16.68 -3.36 1.99
C VAL A 488 -18.17 -2.98 1.88
N PHE A 489 -18.97 -3.75 1.15
CA PHE A 489 -20.32 -3.34 0.77
C PHE A 489 -21.42 -3.75 1.76
N LEU A 490 -21.18 -4.76 2.61
CA LEU A 490 -22.19 -5.19 3.58
C LEU A 490 -21.86 -4.73 5.03
N SER A 491 -20.67 -4.20 5.28
CA SER A 491 -20.25 -3.76 6.61
C SER A 491 -19.69 -2.34 6.57
N LEU A 492 -18.45 -2.15 6.12
CA LEU A 492 -17.70 -0.90 6.32
C LEU A 492 -18.36 0.31 5.65
N LEU A 493 -18.76 0.19 4.40
CA LEU A 493 -19.37 1.31 3.66
C LEU A 493 -20.76 1.70 4.21
N PRO A 494 -21.71 0.76 4.45
CA PRO A 494 -23.00 1.12 5.03
C PRO A 494 -22.88 1.78 6.41
N VAL A 495 -22.04 1.22 7.30
CA VAL A 495 -21.79 1.82 8.62
C VAL A 495 -21.13 3.19 8.48
N GLY A 496 -20.13 3.33 7.60
CA GLY A 496 -19.48 4.61 7.33
C GLY A 496 -20.44 5.68 6.82
N VAL A 497 -21.40 5.32 5.98
CA VAL A 497 -22.44 6.24 5.49
C VAL A 497 -23.36 6.68 6.64
N ILE A 498 -23.80 5.75 7.49
CA ILE A 498 -24.62 6.09 8.69
C ILE A 498 -23.85 7.04 9.61
N GLN A 499 -22.58 6.74 9.86
CA GLN A 499 -21.70 7.60 10.67
C GLN A 499 -21.50 8.98 10.03
N ALA A 500 -21.42 9.07 8.70
CA ALA A 500 -21.31 10.35 8.01
C ALA A 500 -22.54 11.24 8.25
N PHE A 501 -23.74 10.69 8.17
CA PHE A 501 -24.98 11.44 8.51
C PHE A 501 -24.99 11.84 9.98
N ALA A 502 -24.64 10.93 10.89
CA ALA A 502 -24.55 11.25 12.32
C ALA A 502 -23.51 12.35 12.60
N SER A 503 -22.37 12.35 11.90
CA SER A 503 -21.38 13.40 12.00
C SER A 503 -21.90 14.76 11.53
N ILE A 504 -22.66 14.78 10.43
CA ILE A 504 -23.24 16.02 9.89
C ILE A 504 -24.29 16.61 10.88
N GLU A 505 -25.13 15.76 11.45
CA GLU A 505 -26.22 16.20 12.32
C GLU A 505 -25.78 16.49 13.75
N HIS A 506 -24.87 15.70 14.31
CA HIS A 506 -24.55 15.71 15.74
C HIS A 506 -23.07 15.92 16.07
N GLY A 507 -22.21 15.96 15.07
CA GLY A 507 -20.77 16.10 15.23
C GLY A 507 -20.01 14.78 15.22
N MET A 508 -18.69 14.90 15.03
CA MET A 508 -17.79 13.74 14.88
C MET A 508 -17.70 12.89 16.17
N TRP A 509 -17.78 13.54 17.32
CA TRP A 509 -17.75 12.83 18.60
C TRP A 509 -18.92 11.85 18.72
N TYR A 510 -20.12 12.33 18.42
CA TYR A 510 -21.35 11.50 18.42
C TYR A 510 -21.27 10.37 17.41
N ALA A 511 -20.77 10.65 16.21
CA ALA A 511 -20.66 9.65 15.15
C ALA A 511 -19.69 8.49 15.49
N ARG A 512 -18.83 8.68 16.50
CA ARG A 512 -17.87 7.68 16.97
C ARG A 512 -18.29 6.97 18.25
N SER A 513 -19.28 7.49 18.97
CA SER A 513 -19.80 6.89 20.19
C SER A 513 -20.89 5.87 19.90
#